data_1f10aae1097880237c2e4946748652f2
#
_entry.id   1f10aae1097880237c2e4946748652f2
#
_cell.length_a   1.000
_cell.length_b   1.000
_cell.length_c   1.000
_cell.angle_alpha   90.00
_cell.angle_beta   90.00
_cell.angle_gamma   90.00
#
_symmetry.space_group_name_H-M   'P 1'
#
loop_
_entity.id
_entity.type
_entity.pdbx_description
1 polymer ?
#
loop_
_entity_poly.entity_id
_entity_poly.type
_entity_poly.pdbx_seq_one_letter_code
_entity_poly.pdbx_strand_id
1 'polypeptide(L)'
;KVGMMGFSAGGEVVSLIAYDAIRDANSKDAIDRLNGKPNFQILIYPGPLGIPETVTADAPPAFFFFLNNDECCSEPLLKLTNAYRKAKASVELHLYSVDKHAFNMGNRSTYASIKGWPQRLTDWLGDNGCLKK
;
A
#
# COMPACT_ATOMS: atom_id res chain seq x y z
N LYS A 1 -13.61 9.71 1.47
CA LYS A 1 -12.26 9.18 1.69
C LYS A 1 -11.48 9.20 0.38
N VAL A 2 -10.21 9.56 0.43
CA VAL A 2 -9.28 9.50 -0.70
C VAL A 2 -8.22 8.45 -0.37
N GLY A 3 -8.10 7.43 -1.21
CA GLY A 3 -7.04 6.42 -1.09
C GLY A 3 -6.02 6.57 -2.20
N MET A 4 -4.85 6.02 -1.99
CA MET A 4 -3.81 5.93 -3.00
C MET A 4 -3.43 4.48 -3.24
N MET A 5 -3.23 4.14 -4.51
CA MET A 5 -2.82 2.80 -4.95
C MET A 5 -1.61 2.91 -5.87
N GLY A 6 -0.63 2.06 -5.65
CA GLY A 6 0.58 2.03 -6.47
C GLY A 6 1.10 0.62 -6.69
N PHE A 7 1.62 0.41 -7.90
CA PHE A 7 2.27 -0.82 -8.35
C PHE A 7 3.76 -0.57 -8.52
N SER A 8 4.62 -1.48 -8.05
CA SER A 8 6.06 -1.40 -8.23
C SER A 8 6.60 -0.01 -7.81
N ALA A 9 7.31 0.71 -8.66
CA ALA A 9 7.76 2.09 -8.40
C ALA A 9 6.62 3.05 -8.03
N GLY A 10 5.41 2.86 -8.58
CA GLY A 10 4.21 3.62 -8.15
C GLY A 10 3.84 3.36 -6.69
N GLY A 11 4.11 2.16 -6.19
CA GLY A 11 3.93 1.82 -4.77
C GLY A 11 4.92 2.57 -3.86
N GLU A 12 6.15 2.80 -4.31
CA GLU A 12 7.13 3.63 -3.61
C GLU A 12 6.62 5.08 -3.45
N VAL A 13 6.07 5.66 -4.52
CA VAL A 13 5.49 7.01 -4.47
C VAL A 13 4.32 7.07 -3.48
N VAL A 14 3.43 6.08 -3.49
CA VAL A 14 2.32 6.00 -2.53
C VAL A 14 2.84 5.92 -1.11
N SER A 15 3.85 5.09 -0.86
CA SER A 15 4.46 4.93 0.45
C SER A 15 5.08 6.23 0.94
N LEU A 16 5.86 6.92 0.09
CA LEU A 16 6.44 8.23 0.43
C LEU A 16 5.36 9.23 0.86
N ILE A 17 4.29 9.36 0.06
CA ILE A 17 3.21 10.31 0.38
C ILE A 17 2.47 9.90 1.67
N ALA A 18 2.29 8.60 1.90
CA ALA A 18 1.56 8.11 3.07
C ALA A 18 2.28 8.40 4.40
N TYR A 19 3.62 8.45 4.39
CA TYR A 19 4.42 8.59 5.62
C TYR A 19 5.17 9.91 5.71
N ASP A 20 5.58 10.50 4.58
CA ASP A 20 6.37 11.73 4.50
C ASP A 20 5.61 12.88 3.83
N ALA A 21 4.27 12.86 3.87
CA ALA A 21 3.46 13.92 3.28
C ALA A 21 3.87 15.29 3.84
N ILE A 22 4.54 16.07 3.01
CA ILE A 22 5.01 17.42 3.37
C ILE A 22 3.82 18.35 3.42
N ARG A 23 3.69 19.05 4.53
CA ARG A 23 2.75 20.15 4.70
C ARG A 23 3.54 21.40 5.06
N ASP A 24 3.44 22.43 4.26
CA ASP A 24 3.93 23.77 4.64
C ASP A 24 2.78 24.62 5.19
N ALA A 25 2.61 24.60 6.50
CA ALA A 25 1.56 25.37 7.17
C ALA A 25 1.68 26.89 6.96
N ASN A 26 2.86 27.38 6.57
CA ASN A 26 3.16 28.80 6.36
C ASN A 26 3.16 29.21 4.88
N SER A 27 2.94 28.25 3.96
CA SER A 27 2.88 28.56 2.53
C SER A 27 1.80 29.60 2.23
N LYS A 28 2.09 30.47 1.27
CA LYS A 28 1.10 31.40 0.70
C LYS A 28 0.06 30.68 -0.14
N ASP A 29 0.42 29.49 -0.72
CA ASP A 29 -0.51 28.64 -1.43
C ASP A 29 -1.39 27.86 -0.45
N ALA A 30 -2.70 27.92 -0.67
CA ALA A 30 -3.67 27.19 0.15
C ALA A 30 -3.54 25.67 0.00
N ILE A 31 -3.08 25.19 -1.16
CA ILE A 31 -2.91 23.76 -1.45
C ILE A 31 -1.73 23.21 -0.65
N ASP A 32 -0.62 23.90 -0.58
CA ASP A 32 0.57 23.46 0.16
C ASP A 32 0.31 23.35 1.68
N ARG A 33 -0.71 24.05 2.17
CA ARG A 33 -1.15 23.96 3.58
C ARG A 33 -2.01 22.72 3.89
N LEU A 34 -2.46 22.00 2.85
CA LEU A 34 -3.26 20.79 3.04
C LEU A 34 -2.39 19.59 3.41
N ASN A 35 -2.95 18.69 4.21
CA ASN A 35 -2.31 17.40 4.47
C ASN A 35 -2.54 16.48 3.26
N GLY A 36 -1.45 16.08 2.60
CA GLY A 36 -1.47 15.14 1.47
C GLY A 36 -1.63 13.67 1.87
N LYS A 37 -1.65 13.33 3.16
CA LYS A 37 -1.75 11.95 3.66
C LYS A 37 -3.07 11.29 3.20
N PRO A 38 -3.01 10.13 2.54
CA PRO A 38 -4.21 9.43 2.10
C PRO A 38 -4.99 8.85 3.29
N ASN A 39 -6.30 8.65 3.12
CA ASN A 39 -7.14 7.99 4.14
C ASN A 39 -6.89 6.48 4.22
N PHE A 40 -6.33 5.87 3.17
CA PHE A 40 -5.89 4.47 3.10
C PHE A 40 -4.90 4.30 1.94
N GLN A 41 -4.10 3.26 1.99
CA GLN A 41 -3.12 2.96 0.94
C GLN A 41 -3.17 1.51 0.49
N ILE A 42 -2.84 1.29 -0.78
CA ILE A 42 -2.80 -0.01 -1.42
C ILE A 42 -1.44 -0.14 -2.12
N LEU A 43 -0.61 -1.04 -1.64
CA LEU A 43 0.73 -1.27 -2.16
C LEU A 43 0.79 -2.65 -2.82
N ILE A 44 0.98 -2.66 -4.13
CA ILE A 44 1.07 -3.87 -4.93
C ILE A 44 2.52 -4.04 -5.41
N TYR A 45 3.21 -5.05 -4.86
CA TYR A 45 4.63 -5.33 -5.08
C TYR A 45 5.47 -4.04 -5.18
N PRO A 46 5.40 -3.13 -4.19
CA PRO A 46 6.17 -1.88 -4.25
C PRO A 46 7.65 -2.17 -4.26
N GLY A 47 8.42 -1.32 -4.93
CA GLY A 47 9.87 -1.32 -4.79
C GLY A 47 10.32 -0.94 -3.36
N PRO A 48 11.62 -1.04 -3.06
CA PRO A 48 12.14 -0.83 -1.71
C PRO A 48 12.22 0.63 -1.27
N LEU A 49 12.17 1.56 -2.22
CA LEU A 49 12.34 2.99 -1.90
C LEU A 49 11.08 3.56 -1.24
N GLY A 50 11.27 4.43 -0.28
CA GLY A 50 10.16 5.08 0.43
C GLY A 50 9.40 4.18 1.40
N ILE A 51 9.85 2.96 1.66
CA ILE A 51 9.27 2.06 2.66
C ILE A 51 9.89 2.39 4.02
N PRO A 52 9.10 2.88 5.01
CA PRO A 52 9.65 3.24 6.31
C PRO A 52 9.93 2.00 7.17
N GLU A 53 10.93 2.10 8.04
CA GLU A 53 11.24 1.04 9.02
C GLU A 53 10.24 0.99 10.18
N THR A 54 9.63 2.12 10.48
CA THR A 54 8.65 2.27 11.57
C THR A 54 7.46 3.10 11.10
N VAL A 55 6.31 2.83 11.70
CA VAL A 55 5.09 3.63 11.49
C VAL A 55 4.46 3.94 12.83
N THR A 56 3.58 4.93 12.86
CA THR A 56 2.78 5.30 14.03
C THR A 56 1.40 4.66 13.99
N ALA A 57 0.68 4.66 15.11
CA ALA A 57 -0.65 4.04 15.21
C ALA A 57 -1.70 4.72 14.30
N ASP A 58 -1.45 5.96 13.88
CA ASP A 58 -2.29 6.72 12.95
C ASP A 58 -1.89 6.55 11.47
N ALA A 59 -1.01 5.58 11.17
CA ALA A 59 -0.68 5.23 9.79
C ALA A 59 -1.96 4.89 9.01
N PRO A 60 -2.06 5.29 7.73
CA PRO A 60 -3.24 4.97 6.93
C PRO A 60 -3.50 3.47 6.90
N PRO A 61 -4.75 3.00 7.08
CA PRO A 61 -5.09 1.60 6.84
C PRO A 61 -4.52 1.11 5.51
N ALA A 62 -3.91 -0.07 5.51
CA ALA A 62 -3.11 -0.54 4.39
C ALA A 62 -3.53 -1.92 3.89
N PHE A 63 -3.56 -2.06 2.57
CA PHE A 63 -3.68 -3.34 1.87
C PHE A 63 -2.38 -3.60 1.13
N PHE A 64 -1.71 -4.70 1.46
CA PHE A 64 -0.43 -5.10 0.88
C PHE A 64 -0.58 -6.40 0.11
N PHE A 65 -0.06 -6.41 -1.12
CA PHE A 65 -0.04 -7.59 -1.97
C PHE A 65 1.31 -7.75 -2.66
N PHE A 66 1.96 -8.90 -2.47
CA PHE A 66 3.25 -9.19 -3.08
C PHE A 66 3.53 -10.69 -3.16
N LEU A 67 4.65 -11.05 -3.79
CA LEU A 67 5.08 -12.44 -4.00
C LEU A 67 6.26 -12.77 -3.10
N ASN A 68 6.27 -13.98 -2.57
CA ASN A 68 7.36 -14.47 -1.72
C ASN A 68 8.71 -14.55 -2.43
N ASN A 69 8.69 -14.80 -3.74
CA ASN A 69 9.88 -14.94 -4.58
C ASN A 69 10.27 -13.64 -5.31
N ASP A 70 9.71 -12.51 -4.96
CA ASP A 70 10.06 -11.21 -5.55
C ASP A 70 11.23 -10.60 -4.79
N GLU A 71 12.46 -10.86 -5.25
CA GLU A 71 13.71 -10.54 -4.56
C GLU A 71 13.85 -9.05 -4.21
N CYS A 72 13.35 -8.14 -5.06
CA CYS A 72 13.45 -6.70 -4.80
C CYS A 72 12.49 -6.24 -3.71
N CYS A 73 11.34 -6.90 -3.59
CA CYS A 73 10.15 -6.21 -3.10
C CYS A 73 9.47 -6.92 -1.92
N SER A 74 9.80 -8.19 -1.68
CA SER A 74 9.20 -8.98 -0.60
C SER A 74 9.66 -8.52 0.78
N GLU A 75 10.95 -8.43 1.00
CA GLU A 75 11.52 -8.15 2.31
C GLU A 75 11.14 -6.76 2.86
N PRO A 76 11.21 -5.66 2.07
CA PRO A 76 10.76 -4.36 2.54
C PRO A 76 9.30 -4.36 3.01
N LEU A 77 8.42 -5.05 2.28
CA LEU A 77 7.00 -5.06 2.61
C LEU A 77 6.66 -5.96 3.81
N LEU A 78 7.42 -7.04 4.02
CA LEU A 78 7.36 -7.83 5.26
C LEU A 78 7.77 -7.00 6.48
N LYS A 79 8.84 -6.22 6.38
CA LYS A 79 9.28 -5.29 7.43
C LYS A 79 8.22 -4.24 7.72
N LEU A 80 7.64 -3.64 6.70
CA LEU A 80 6.56 -2.66 6.85
C LEU A 80 5.32 -3.29 7.52
N THR A 81 4.93 -4.50 7.12
CA THR A 81 3.83 -5.23 7.77
C THR A 81 4.08 -5.42 9.27
N ASN A 82 5.30 -5.80 9.64
CA ASN A 82 5.68 -5.94 11.03
C ASN A 82 5.68 -4.59 11.79
N ALA A 83 6.09 -3.50 11.15
CA ALA A 83 5.99 -2.16 11.72
C ALA A 83 4.53 -1.78 12.01
N TYR A 84 3.61 -2.04 11.08
CA TYR A 84 2.17 -1.85 11.29
C TYR A 84 1.63 -2.65 12.48
N ARG A 85 1.98 -3.93 12.57
CA ARG A 85 1.56 -4.79 13.68
C ARG A 85 2.07 -4.29 15.03
N LYS A 86 3.33 -3.88 15.11
CA LYS A 86 3.93 -3.29 16.31
C LYS A 86 3.23 -1.99 16.72
N ALA A 87 2.90 -1.14 15.77
CA ALA A 87 2.20 0.12 15.98
C ALA A 87 0.69 -0.06 16.27
N LYS A 88 0.13 -1.28 16.13
CA LYS A 88 -1.31 -1.56 16.17
C LYS A 88 -2.10 -0.78 15.12
N ALA A 89 -1.46 -0.44 14.00
CA ALA A 89 -2.09 0.17 12.85
C ALA A 89 -2.79 -0.91 11.99
N SER A 90 -3.82 -0.51 11.25
CA SER A 90 -4.61 -1.45 10.43
C SER A 90 -3.84 -1.87 9.18
N VAL A 91 -3.63 -3.17 8.99
CA VAL A 91 -2.99 -3.74 7.82
C VAL A 91 -3.59 -5.08 7.44
N GLU A 92 -3.84 -5.27 6.15
CA GLU A 92 -4.14 -6.58 5.56
C GLU A 92 -3.03 -6.95 4.57
N LEU A 93 -2.53 -8.18 4.68
CA LEU A 93 -1.41 -8.69 3.89
C LEU A 93 -1.82 -9.90 3.07
N HIS A 94 -1.52 -9.88 1.78
CA HIS A 94 -1.62 -11.00 0.87
C HIS A 94 -0.24 -11.35 0.30
N LEU A 95 0.35 -12.42 0.81
CA LEU A 95 1.62 -12.97 0.35
C LEU A 95 1.35 -14.25 -0.43
N TYR A 96 1.70 -14.26 -1.71
CA TYR A 96 1.51 -15.41 -2.58
C TYR A 96 2.84 -16.10 -2.88
N SER A 97 2.79 -17.41 -3.10
CA SER A 97 3.99 -18.27 -3.12
C SER A 97 4.89 -17.99 -4.32
N VAL A 98 4.32 -17.88 -5.51
CA VAL A 98 5.08 -17.72 -6.76
C VAL A 98 4.29 -16.97 -7.82
N ASP A 99 4.98 -16.17 -8.57
CA ASP A 99 4.68 -15.63 -9.91
C ASP A 99 5.88 -14.78 -10.36
N LYS A 100 5.68 -13.98 -11.38
CA LYS A 100 6.64 -12.97 -11.84
C LYS A 100 6.21 -11.59 -11.35
N HIS A 101 7.18 -10.75 -11.02
CA HIS A 101 6.95 -9.33 -10.78
C HIS A 101 6.08 -8.72 -11.91
N ALA A 102 5.31 -7.68 -11.59
CA ALA A 102 4.43 -6.97 -12.54
C ALA A 102 3.26 -7.82 -13.09
N PHE A 103 2.65 -8.67 -12.25
CA PHE A 103 1.42 -9.40 -12.61
C PHE A 103 0.19 -8.49 -12.84
N ASN A 104 0.30 -7.18 -12.51
CA ASN A 104 -0.73 -6.17 -12.70
C ASN A 104 -2.05 -6.55 -11.99
N MET A 105 -3.19 -6.32 -12.60
CA MET A 105 -4.51 -6.72 -12.07
C MET A 105 -4.77 -8.24 -12.16
N GLY A 106 -3.70 -9.04 -12.24
CA GLY A 106 -3.76 -10.50 -12.40
C GLY A 106 -3.88 -10.97 -13.85
N ASN A 107 -4.06 -10.07 -14.80
CA ASN A 107 -4.23 -10.40 -16.22
C ASN A 107 -2.93 -10.88 -16.90
N ARG A 108 -1.79 -10.68 -16.27
CA ARG A 108 -0.47 -11.16 -16.74
C ARG A 108 -0.05 -12.47 -16.06
N SER A 109 -0.89 -13.01 -15.20
CA SER A 109 -0.62 -14.27 -14.48
C SER A 109 -1.43 -15.43 -15.07
N THR A 110 -0.89 -16.64 -14.94
CA THR A 110 -1.63 -17.89 -15.20
C THR A 110 -2.25 -18.46 -13.92
N TYR A 111 -1.80 -18.04 -12.75
CA TYR A 111 -2.26 -18.54 -11.46
C TYR A 111 -3.63 -17.98 -11.08
N ALA A 112 -4.56 -18.87 -10.71
CA ALA A 112 -5.92 -18.50 -10.34
C ALA A 112 -5.94 -17.57 -9.10
N SER A 113 -5.08 -17.84 -8.11
CA SER A 113 -4.95 -17.03 -6.90
C SER A 113 -4.55 -15.58 -7.23
N ILE A 114 -3.55 -15.42 -8.13
CA ILE A 114 -3.11 -14.08 -8.56
C ILE A 114 -4.20 -13.38 -9.38
N LYS A 115 -4.92 -14.08 -10.25
CA LYS A 115 -6.05 -13.50 -10.99
C LYS A 115 -7.18 -13.02 -10.08
N GLY A 116 -7.36 -13.67 -8.94
CA GLY A 116 -8.43 -13.36 -7.98
C GLY A 116 -8.12 -12.22 -7.00
N TRP A 117 -6.90 -11.66 -6.97
CA TRP A 117 -6.54 -10.66 -5.98
C TRP A 117 -7.38 -9.37 -6.03
N PRO A 118 -7.85 -8.88 -7.21
CA PRO A 118 -8.67 -7.67 -7.23
C PRO A 118 -9.98 -7.83 -6.45
N GLN A 119 -10.52 -9.06 -6.39
CA GLN A 119 -11.69 -9.33 -5.55
C GLN A 119 -11.37 -9.17 -4.06
N ARG A 120 -10.19 -9.63 -3.61
CA ARG A 120 -9.76 -9.42 -2.20
C ARG A 120 -9.64 -7.94 -1.86
N LEU A 121 -9.10 -7.14 -2.79
CA LEU A 121 -9.06 -5.69 -2.61
C LEU A 121 -10.47 -5.09 -2.53
N THR A 122 -11.40 -5.54 -3.37
CA THR A 122 -12.79 -5.06 -3.34
C THR A 122 -13.46 -5.39 -2.01
N ASP A 123 -13.27 -6.59 -1.49
CA ASP A 123 -13.79 -7.03 -0.20
C ASP A 123 -13.20 -6.14 0.93
N TRP A 124 -11.88 -5.96 0.95
CA TRP A 124 -11.20 -5.10 1.92
C TRP A 124 -11.70 -3.65 1.90
N LEU A 125 -11.88 -3.08 0.71
CA LEU A 125 -12.42 -1.72 0.56
C LEU A 125 -13.85 -1.62 1.11
N GLY A 126 -14.67 -2.64 0.90
CA GLY A 126 -16.04 -2.73 1.44
C GLY A 126 -16.03 -2.80 2.97
N ASP A 127 -15.23 -3.71 3.54
CA ASP A 127 -15.12 -3.94 4.98
C ASP A 127 -14.59 -2.71 5.74
N ASN A 128 -13.73 -1.92 5.09
CA ASN A 128 -13.18 -0.68 5.65
C ASN A 128 -14.05 0.58 5.35
N GLY A 129 -15.25 0.41 4.80
CA GLY A 129 -16.17 1.50 4.51
C GLY A 129 -15.62 2.51 3.51
N CYS A 130 -14.80 2.05 2.56
CA CYS A 130 -14.23 2.85 1.49
C CYS A 130 -15.09 2.83 0.21
N LEU A 131 -15.98 1.87 0.08
CA LEU A 131 -16.98 1.81 -0.98
C LEU A 131 -18.31 2.34 -0.46
N LYS A 132 -19.03 3.10 -1.30
CA LYS A 132 -20.44 3.43 -1.01
C LYS A 132 -21.27 2.14 -1.15
N LYS A 133 -22.10 1.88 -0.15
CA LYS A 133 -23.17 0.88 -0.26
C LYS A 133 -24.23 1.36 -1.24
#